data_8e43c88775306fb18a39c424e0cf3fb3
#
_entry.id   8e43c88775306fb18a39c424e0cf3fb3
#
_cell.length_a   1.000
_cell.length_b   1.000
_cell.length_c   1.000
_cell.angle_alpha   90.00
_cell.angle_beta   90.00
_cell.angle_gamma   90.00
#
_symmetry.space_group_name_H-M   'P 1'
#
loop_
_entity.id
_entity.type
_entity.pdbx_description
1 polymer ?
#
loop_
_entity_poly.entity_id
_entity_poly.type
_entity_poly.pdbx_seq_one_letter_code
_entity_poly.pdbx_strand_id
1 'polypeptide(L)'
;MEVPGLREGVGELMNLQDYYMTADLHEPPMMHQREFGIIRKDKGMWRHLAFSNMGKLRAFLIEQRPLHVYFSAAKYTDPGNLIMAEKGRLGADLIFDIDYDALKEPSLGEAAWQIKQLDKILAGRFGLKDRTMVFSGSRGYHIHVRDNCIQSLNRNERGQIAEDVMARGIEIDAPVTCDMSRLIRLPG
;
A
#
# COMPACT_ATOMS: atom_id res chain seq x y z
N MET A 1 -25.41 7.19 -43.07
CA MET A 1 -25.39 5.89 -42.37
C MET A 1 -25.00 6.25 -40.93
N GLU A 2 -26.03 6.49 -40.13
CA GLU A 2 -25.91 6.89 -38.73
C GLU A 2 -25.50 5.69 -37.88
N VAL A 3 -24.50 5.85 -36.99
CA VAL A 3 -24.10 4.87 -35.99
C VAL A 3 -25.05 5.01 -34.80
N PRO A 4 -25.81 3.98 -34.39
CA PRO A 4 -26.75 4.12 -33.29
C PRO A 4 -26.03 4.03 -31.93
N GLY A 5 -26.26 5.08 -31.12
CA GLY A 5 -26.53 4.95 -29.71
C GLY A 5 -25.41 4.59 -28.78
N LEU A 6 -24.48 5.52 -28.50
CA LEU A 6 -23.91 5.63 -27.17
C LEU A 6 -25.00 6.17 -26.23
N ARG A 7 -25.66 5.28 -25.51
CA ARG A 7 -26.49 5.69 -24.37
C ARG A 7 -25.54 6.24 -23.33
N GLU A 8 -25.62 7.52 -23.06
CA GLU A 8 -25.12 8.17 -21.85
C GLU A 8 -25.89 7.55 -20.66
N GLY A 9 -25.32 6.47 -20.11
CA GLY A 9 -25.61 6.06 -18.76
C GLY A 9 -24.87 7.00 -17.84
N VAL A 10 -25.49 8.06 -17.37
CA VAL A 10 -25.09 8.80 -16.18
C VAL A 10 -25.30 7.85 -15.01
N GLY A 11 -24.33 6.95 -14.78
CA GLY A 11 -24.20 6.29 -13.50
C GLY A 11 -24.02 7.40 -12.47
N GLU A 12 -24.96 7.52 -11.53
CA GLU A 12 -24.79 8.38 -10.37
C GLU A 12 -23.40 8.10 -9.82
N LEU A 13 -22.51 9.09 -9.94
CA LEU A 13 -21.17 9.03 -9.33
C LEU A 13 -21.41 8.88 -7.84
N MET A 14 -21.24 7.66 -7.32
CA MET A 14 -21.32 7.38 -5.90
C MET A 14 -20.45 8.40 -5.18
N ASN A 15 -21.04 9.22 -4.31
CA ASN A 15 -20.27 10.21 -3.60
C ASN A 15 -19.32 9.51 -2.60
N LEU A 16 -18.22 10.16 -2.24
CA LEU A 16 -17.21 9.56 -1.38
C LEU A 16 -17.76 9.15 0.00
N GLN A 17 -18.81 9.80 0.48
CA GLN A 17 -19.47 9.44 1.72
C GLN A 17 -20.14 8.07 1.61
N ASP A 18 -20.95 7.88 0.57
CA ASP A 18 -21.67 6.61 0.31
C ASP A 18 -20.67 5.47 0.07
N TYR A 19 -19.57 5.77 -0.66
CA TYR A 19 -18.47 4.83 -0.83
C TYR A 19 -17.93 4.35 0.53
N TYR A 20 -17.54 5.26 1.43
CA TYR A 20 -16.96 4.87 2.72
C TYR A 20 -17.98 4.23 3.69
N MET A 21 -19.28 4.43 3.47
CA MET A 21 -20.32 3.72 4.22
C MET A 21 -20.36 2.23 3.87
N THR A 22 -20.11 1.87 2.62
CA THR A 22 -20.31 0.51 2.08
C THR A 22 -19.01 -0.20 1.67
N ALA A 23 -17.89 0.52 1.46
CA ALA A 23 -16.63 -0.05 1.01
C ALA A 23 -16.12 -1.16 1.94
N ASP A 24 -15.62 -2.25 1.34
CA ASP A 24 -14.98 -3.35 2.07
C ASP A 24 -13.50 -3.01 2.34
N LEU A 25 -13.28 -2.18 3.35
CA LEU A 25 -11.94 -1.74 3.75
C LEU A 25 -11.24 -2.85 4.54
N HIS A 26 -10.07 -3.25 4.08
CA HIS A 26 -9.29 -4.28 4.74
C HIS A 26 -8.51 -3.72 5.93
N GLU A 27 -8.70 -4.32 7.12
CA GLU A 27 -7.96 -3.95 8.32
C GLU A 27 -6.48 -4.34 8.19
N PRO A 28 -5.54 -3.38 8.25
CA PRO A 28 -4.13 -3.74 8.25
C PRO A 28 -3.74 -4.42 9.57
N PRO A 29 -2.90 -5.47 9.52
CA PRO A 29 -2.43 -6.13 10.73
C PRO A 29 -1.79 -5.14 11.72
N MET A 30 -2.09 -5.31 13.01
CA MET A 30 -1.65 -4.40 14.08
C MET A 30 -2.05 -2.94 13.83
N MET A 31 -3.27 -2.72 13.36
CA MET A 31 -3.81 -1.41 12.98
C MET A 31 -3.55 -0.31 14.02
N HIS A 32 -3.70 -0.62 15.31
CA HIS A 32 -3.50 0.33 16.42
C HIS A 32 -2.05 0.81 16.56
N GLN A 33 -1.09 0.16 15.90
CA GLN A 33 0.33 0.53 15.85
C GLN A 33 0.69 1.24 14.53
N ARG A 34 -0.25 1.42 13.61
CA ARG A 34 0.01 2.01 12.30
C ARG A 34 -0.34 3.49 12.26
N GLU A 35 0.53 4.27 11.65
CA GLU A 35 0.18 5.61 11.20
C GLU A 35 -0.73 5.51 9.99
N PHE A 36 -1.76 6.35 9.94
CA PHE A 36 -2.58 6.53 8.76
C PHE A 36 -2.34 7.90 8.14
N GLY A 37 -2.60 7.97 6.83
CA GLY A 37 -2.58 9.20 6.08
C GLY A 37 -3.71 9.22 5.06
N ILE A 38 -4.20 10.41 4.75
CA ILE A 38 -5.24 10.60 3.75
C ILE A 38 -4.86 11.69 2.76
N ILE A 39 -5.31 11.55 1.51
CA ILE A 39 -5.28 12.63 0.54
C ILE A 39 -6.70 13.16 0.36
N ARG A 40 -6.88 14.45 0.61
CA ARG A 40 -8.14 15.16 0.39
C ARG A 40 -8.07 15.97 -0.90
N LYS A 41 -9.23 16.20 -1.53
CA LYS A 41 -9.34 17.11 -2.65
C LYS A 41 -8.78 18.49 -2.24
N ASP A 42 -7.87 19.02 -3.02
CA ASP A 42 -7.29 20.38 -2.87
C ASP A 42 -6.46 20.66 -1.58
N LYS A 43 -6.14 19.63 -0.76
CA LYS A 43 -5.45 19.83 0.54
C LYS A 43 -4.17 19.00 0.74
N GLY A 44 -3.76 18.22 -0.26
CA GLY A 44 -2.57 17.37 -0.15
C GLY A 44 -2.69 16.23 0.87
N MET A 45 -1.54 15.70 1.29
CA MET A 45 -1.44 14.58 2.23
C MET A 45 -1.55 15.07 3.68
N TRP A 46 -2.50 14.51 4.43
CA TRP A 46 -2.61 14.64 5.89
C TRP A 46 -2.16 13.36 6.55
N ARG A 47 -1.08 13.41 7.30
CA ARG A 47 -0.43 12.28 7.98
C ARG A 47 -0.63 12.33 9.51
N HIS A 48 0.01 11.38 10.21
CA HIS A 48 0.03 11.27 11.67
C HIS A 48 -1.34 10.99 12.29
N LEU A 49 -2.19 10.29 11.54
CA LEU A 49 -3.47 9.81 12.05
C LEU A 49 -3.30 8.43 12.68
N ALA A 50 -4.05 8.14 13.74
CA ALA A 50 -4.04 6.85 14.42
C ALA A 50 -5.45 6.42 14.79
N PHE A 51 -5.77 5.14 14.59
CA PHE A 51 -7.08 4.59 14.86
C PHE A 51 -6.94 3.26 15.61
N SER A 52 -7.76 3.10 16.67
CA SER A 52 -7.72 1.88 17.46
C SER A 52 -8.51 0.71 16.86
N ASN A 53 -9.39 0.96 15.89
CA ASN A 53 -10.18 -0.05 15.17
C ASN A 53 -10.80 0.52 13.89
N MET A 54 -11.28 -0.39 13.02
CA MET A 54 -11.89 -0.03 11.74
C MET A 54 -13.15 0.83 11.86
N GLY A 55 -13.93 0.69 12.93
CA GLY A 55 -15.12 1.52 13.15
C GLY A 55 -14.78 3.01 13.29
N LYS A 56 -13.73 3.33 14.05
CA LYS A 56 -13.24 4.71 14.19
C LYS A 56 -12.64 5.24 12.89
N LEU A 57 -11.87 4.42 12.17
CA LEU A 57 -11.35 4.78 10.87
C LEU A 57 -12.51 5.08 9.90
N ARG A 58 -13.49 4.20 9.78
CA ARG A 58 -14.65 4.35 8.88
C ARG A 58 -15.43 5.62 9.20
N ALA A 59 -15.75 5.88 10.49
CA ALA A 59 -16.43 7.10 10.89
C ALA A 59 -15.66 8.37 10.45
N PHE A 60 -14.35 8.38 10.65
CA PHE A 60 -13.48 9.46 10.20
C PHE A 60 -13.48 9.62 8.67
N LEU A 61 -13.42 8.51 7.90
CA LEU A 61 -13.43 8.56 6.43
C LEU A 61 -14.76 9.06 5.86
N ILE A 62 -15.89 8.68 6.46
CA ILE A 62 -17.23 9.17 6.12
C ILE A 62 -17.30 10.70 6.31
N GLU A 63 -16.73 11.22 7.40
CA GLU A 63 -16.68 12.64 7.69
C GLU A 63 -15.74 13.40 6.74
N GLN A 64 -14.49 12.92 6.59
CA GLN A 64 -13.44 13.62 5.86
C GLN A 64 -13.50 13.44 4.34
N ARG A 65 -14.14 12.37 3.84
CA ARG A 65 -14.34 12.06 2.42
C ARG A 65 -13.04 12.16 1.60
N PRO A 66 -11.96 11.48 2.01
CA PRO A 66 -10.69 11.59 1.30
C PRO A 66 -10.74 10.88 -0.05
N LEU A 67 -9.88 11.32 -0.99
CA LEU A 67 -9.68 10.64 -2.28
C LEU A 67 -8.90 9.33 -2.11
N HIS A 68 -7.96 9.31 -1.17
CA HIS A 68 -7.11 8.16 -0.92
C HIS A 68 -6.79 8.01 0.56
N VAL A 69 -6.67 6.76 0.99
CA VAL A 69 -6.31 6.36 2.35
C VAL A 69 -5.07 5.51 2.32
N TYR A 70 -4.18 5.74 3.27
CA TYR A 70 -2.90 5.03 3.39
C TYR A 70 -2.66 4.59 4.82
N PHE A 71 -1.84 3.55 4.99
CA PHE A 71 -1.31 3.15 6.29
C PHE A 71 0.20 2.91 6.21
N SER A 72 0.91 2.99 7.34
CA SER A 72 2.36 2.87 7.37
C SER A 72 2.83 1.41 7.26
N ALA A 73 3.93 1.20 6.52
CA ALA A 73 4.69 -0.04 6.60
C ALA A 73 5.28 -0.24 8.00
N ALA A 74 5.66 0.85 8.67
CA ALA A 74 6.15 0.80 10.04
C ALA A 74 5.03 0.64 11.08
N LYS A 75 5.40 0.02 12.21
CA LYS A 75 4.63 -0.05 13.44
C LYS A 75 5.29 0.83 14.50
N TYR A 76 4.48 1.51 15.31
CA TYR A 76 4.93 2.48 16.28
C TYR A 76 4.21 2.28 17.63
N THR A 77 4.85 2.71 18.72
CA THR A 77 4.20 2.79 20.04
C THR A 77 3.22 3.95 20.10
N ASP A 78 3.53 5.06 19.43
CA ASP A 78 2.67 6.25 19.30
C ASP A 78 2.58 6.67 17.82
N PRO A 79 1.72 5.99 17.01
CA PRO A 79 1.61 6.26 15.58
C PRO A 79 1.06 7.67 15.27
N GLY A 80 0.31 8.28 16.21
CA GLY A 80 -0.27 9.62 16.07
C GLY A 80 0.68 10.77 16.34
N ASN A 81 1.86 10.53 16.92
CA ASN A 81 2.82 11.57 17.24
C ASN A 81 3.23 12.35 15.98
N LEU A 82 3.22 13.68 16.07
CA LEU A 82 3.59 14.56 14.95
C LEU A 82 5.10 14.53 14.65
N ILE A 83 5.92 14.18 15.64
CA ILE A 83 7.38 14.11 15.51
C ILE A 83 7.77 12.67 15.20
N MET A 84 8.23 12.43 13.97
CA MET A 84 8.56 11.06 13.49
C MET A 84 9.57 10.33 14.39
N ALA A 85 10.56 11.04 14.94
CA ALA A 85 11.59 10.47 15.81
C ALA A 85 11.01 9.99 17.17
N GLU A 86 9.88 10.54 17.59
CA GLU A 86 9.24 10.25 18.88
C GLU A 86 8.15 9.19 18.80
N LYS A 87 7.80 8.73 17.59
CA LYS A 87 6.79 7.68 17.38
C LYS A 87 7.13 6.34 18.05
N GLY A 88 8.39 6.08 18.37
CA GLY A 88 8.84 4.80 18.93
C GLY A 88 8.63 3.64 17.95
N ARG A 89 9.45 3.56 16.90
CA ARG A 89 9.33 2.51 15.88
C ARG A 89 9.59 1.12 16.46
N LEU A 90 8.64 0.21 16.31
CA LEU A 90 8.68 -1.19 16.76
C LEU A 90 9.21 -2.14 15.69
N GLY A 91 9.08 -1.77 14.41
CA GLY A 91 9.46 -2.56 13.25
C GLY A 91 8.78 -2.03 12.00
N ALA A 92 9.07 -2.61 10.85
CA ALA A 92 8.41 -2.26 9.61
C ALA A 92 8.27 -3.47 8.68
N ASP A 93 7.11 -3.61 8.04
CA ASP A 93 6.90 -4.56 6.96
C ASP A 93 7.85 -4.24 5.80
N LEU A 94 8.25 -5.24 5.04
CA LEU A 94 9.00 -5.04 3.80
C LEU A 94 7.98 -5.00 2.67
N ILE A 95 7.96 -3.87 1.94
CA ILE A 95 7.00 -3.65 0.86
C ILE A 95 7.74 -3.69 -0.47
N PHE A 96 7.19 -4.43 -1.42
CA PHE A 96 7.60 -4.37 -2.81
C PHE A 96 6.47 -3.79 -3.63
N ASP A 97 6.80 -2.90 -4.56
CA ASP A 97 5.86 -2.22 -5.43
C ASP A 97 6.25 -2.43 -6.89
N ILE A 98 5.30 -2.83 -7.72
CA ILE A 98 5.45 -3.02 -9.17
C ILE A 98 4.32 -2.26 -9.86
N ASP A 99 4.63 -1.08 -10.37
CA ASP A 99 3.73 -0.27 -11.19
C ASP A 99 3.97 -0.55 -12.68
N TYR A 100 2.93 -0.90 -13.45
CA TYR A 100 3.07 -1.32 -14.85
C TYR A 100 3.66 -0.23 -15.75
N ASP A 101 3.40 1.04 -15.46
CA ASP A 101 3.89 2.18 -16.24
C ASP A 101 5.41 2.45 -16.06
N ALA A 102 6.02 1.84 -15.03
CA ALA A 102 7.45 1.87 -14.78
C ALA A 102 8.21 0.67 -15.41
N LEU A 103 7.49 -0.34 -15.92
CA LEU A 103 8.11 -1.52 -16.51
C LEU A 103 8.64 -1.25 -17.92
N LYS A 104 9.67 -1.99 -18.34
CA LYS A 104 10.21 -1.96 -19.72
C LYS A 104 9.14 -2.34 -20.75
N GLU A 105 8.29 -3.31 -20.41
CA GLU A 105 7.13 -3.70 -21.19
C GLU A 105 5.86 -3.31 -20.45
N PRO A 106 5.35 -2.07 -20.62
CA PRO A 106 4.26 -1.54 -19.82
C PRO A 106 2.94 -2.27 -20.06
N SER A 107 2.58 -3.18 -19.16
CA SER A 107 1.26 -3.80 -19.16
C SER A 107 0.88 -4.31 -17.77
N LEU A 108 -0.42 -4.31 -17.45
CA LEU A 108 -0.92 -4.89 -16.22
C LEU A 108 -0.68 -6.41 -16.16
N GLY A 109 -0.67 -7.07 -17.34
CA GLY A 109 -0.35 -8.49 -17.47
C GLY A 109 1.09 -8.81 -17.08
N GLU A 110 2.05 -7.96 -17.52
CA GLU A 110 3.45 -8.08 -17.13
C GLU A 110 3.64 -7.83 -15.64
N ALA A 111 3.04 -6.78 -15.08
CA ALA A 111 3.06 -6.53 -13.63
C ALA A 111 2.49 -7.72 -12.83
N ALA A 112 1.39 -8.32 -13.31
CA ALA A 112 0.79 -9.50 -12.69
C ALA A 112 1.67 -10.75 -12.79
N TRP A 113 2.46 -10.89 -13.84
CA TRP A 113 3.42 -11.96 -13.99
C TRP A 113 4.62 -11.74 -13.06
N GLN A 114 5.21 -10.54 -13.07
CA GLN A 114 6.38 -10.21 -12.26
C GLN A 114 6.08 -10.32 -10.75
N ILE A 115 4.91 -9.87 -10.28
CA ILE A 115 4.55 -9.99 -8.86
C ILE A 115 4.47 -11.46 -8.41
N LYS A 116 4.00 -12.37 -9.27
CA LYS A 116 3.98 -13.83 -8.99
C LYS A 116 5.39 -14.43 -8.98
N GLN A 117 6.30 -13.96 -9.86
CA GLN A 117 7.69 -14.40 -9.81
C GLN A 117 8.39 -13.90 -8.55
N LEU A 118 8.15 -12.63 -8.18
CA LEU A 118 8.64 -12.06 -6.93
C LEU A 118 8.19 -12.87 -5.71
N ASP A 119 6.92 -13.25 -5.62
CA ASP A 119 6.43 -14.08 -4.51
C ASP A 119 7.19 -15.40 -4.40
N LYS A 120 7.47 -16.07 -5.55
CA LYS A 120 8.26 -17.31 -5.57
C LYS A 120 9.71 -17.08 -5.11
N ILE A 121 10.32 -15.97 -5.51
CA ILE A 121 11.68 -15.60 -5.07
C ILE A 121 11.70 -15.37 -3.57
N LEU A 122 10.76 -14.61 -3.03
CA LEU A 122 10.65 -14.31 -1.60
C LEU A 122 10.45 -15.60 -0.78
N ALA A 123 9.62 -16.52 -1.27
CA ALA A 123 9.40 -17.81 -0.63
C ALA A 123 10.62 -18.73 -0.70
N GLY A 124 11.15 -18.94 -1.91
CA GLY A 124 12.14 -19.99 -2.17
C GLY A 124 13.55 -19.58 -1.75
N ARG A 125 13.95 -18.33 -2.03
CA ARG A 125 15.31 -17.87 -1.76
C ARG A 125 15.48 -17.29 -0.36
N PHE A 126 14.50 -16.49 0.09
CA PHE A 126 14.58 -15.81 1.39
C PHE A 126 13.81 -16.57 2.49
N GLY A 127 13.03 -17.59 2.15
CA GLY A 127 12.28 -18.38 3.11
C GLY A 127 11.17 -17.63 3.83
N LEU A 128 10.75 -16.48 3.27
CA LEU A 128 9.72 -15.63 3.83
C LEU A 128 8.35 -16.29 3.67
N LYS A 129 7.51 -16.26 4.71
CA LYS A 129 6.26 -17.01 4.77
C LYS A 129 5.02 -16.13 4.87
N ASP A 130 5.09 -15.04 5.64
CA ASP A 130 3.96 -14.12 5.83
C ASP A 130 3.99 -13.05 4.73
N ARG A 131 3.41 -13.39 3.59
CA ARG A 131 3.36 -12.53 2.40
C ARG A 131 1.92 -12.36 1.94
N THR A 132 1.56 -11.13 1.57
CA THR A 132 0.25 -10.81 0.98
C THR A 132 0.44 -9.99 -0.28
N MET A 133 -0.05 -10.51 -1.40
CA MET A 133 -0.15 -9.75 -2.65
C MET A 133 -1.43 -8.92 -2.65
N VAL A 134 -1.30 -7.66 -3.05
CA VAL A 134 -2.41 -6.70 -3.13
C VAL A 134 -2.39 -6.03 -4.49
N PHE A 135 -3.53 -5.96 -5.15
CA PHE A 135 -3.71 -5.11 -6.32
C PHE A 135 -3.85 -3.65 -5.86
N SER A 136 -3.06 -2.73 -6.42
CA SER A 136 -3.06 -1.32 -6.00
C SER A 136 -4.34 -0.55 -6.35
N GLY A 137 -5.24 -1.19 -7.10
CA GLY A 137 -6.51 -0.60 -7.55
C GLY A 137 -6.40 0.25 -8.83
N SER A 138 -5.19 0.44 -9.38
CA SER A 138 -4.98 1.25 -10.59
C SER A 138 -3.85 0.71 -11.47
N ARG A 139 -2.59 0.80 -11.03
CA ARG A 139 -1.42 0.67 -11.91
C ARG A 139 -0.55 -0.53 -11.64
N GLY A 140 -0.77 -1.31 -10.60
CA GLY A 140 0.15 -2.38 -10.28
C GLY A 140 -0.23 -3.21 -9.07
N TYR A 141 0.81 -3.81 -8.48
CA TYR A 141 0.67 -4.73 -7.37
C TYR A 141 1.71 -4.44 -6.29
N HIS A 142 1.33 -4.71 -5.04
CA HIS A 142 2.24 -4.69 -3.91
C HIS A 142 2.38 -6.09 -3.32
N ILE A 143 3.55 -6.44 -2.77
CA ILE A 143 3.70 -7.52 -1.81
C ILE A 143 4.07 -6.92 -0.46
N HIS A 144 3.31 -7.27 0.56
CA HIS A 144 3.60 -6.97 1.96
C HIS A 144 4.21 -8.20 2.60
N VAL A 145 5.41 -8.10 3.13
CA VAL A 145 6.11 -9.16 3.87
C VAL A 145 6.14 -8.77 5.33
N ARG A 146 5.69 -9.68 6.22
CA ARG A 146 5.53 -9.40 7.65
C ARG A 146 6.26 -10.35 8.58
N ASP A 147 7.08 -11.25 8.04
CA ASP A 147 7.90 -12.15 8.83
C ASP A 147 8.69 -11.39 9.91
N ASN A 148 8.84 -11.97 11.10
CA ASN A 148 9.52 -11.32 12.22
C ASN A 148 10.99 -10.97 11.89
N CYS A 149 11.67 -11.81 11.09
CA CYS A 149 13.07 -11.62 10.74
C CYS A 149 13.34 -10.36 9.92
N ILE A 150 12.34 -9.81 9.22
CA ILE A 150 12.52 -8.60 8.39
C ILE A 150 12.15 -7.30 9.12
N GLN A 151 11.50 -7.37 10.28
CA GLN A 151 10.94 -6.21 10.96
C GLN A 151 12.00 -5.19 11.42
N SER A 152 13.19 -5.68 11.77
CA SER A 152 14.30 -4.86 12.23
C SER A 152 15.28 -4.43 11.14
N LEU A 153 15.11 -4.92 9.90
CA LEU A 153 16.02 -4.61 8.80
C LEU A 153 16.12 -3.10 8.58
N ASN A 154 17.34 -2.60 8.53
CA ASN A 154 17.64 -1.22 8.20
C ASN A 154 17.55 -0.96 6.68
N ARG A 155 17.71 0.30 6.28
CA ARG A 155 17.63 0.73 4.88
C ARG A 155 18.61 -0.02 3.95
N ASN A 156 19.84 -0.26 4.40
CA ASN A 156 20.86 -0.91 3.57
C ASN A 156 20.55 -2.40 3.38
N GLU A 157 20.14 -3.09 4.44
CA GLU A 157 19.75 -4.50 4.38
C GLU A 157 18.53 -4.71 3.46
N ARG A 158 17.55 -3.81 3.52
CA ARG A 158 16.41 -3.79 2.59
C ARG A 158 16.86 -3.54 1.15
N GLY A 159 17.84 -2.64 0.96
CA GLY A 159 18.46 -2.37 -0.34
C GLY A 159 19.12 -3.60 -0.95
N GLN A 160 19.85 -4.39 -0.16
CA GLN A 160 20.47 -5.63 -0.60
C GLN A 160 19.43 -6.66 -1.08
N ILE A 161 18.29 -6.77 -0.39
CA ILE A 161 17.19 -7.63 -0.82
C ILE A 161 16.60 -7.12 -2.14
N ALA A 162 16.37 -5.81 -2.26
CA ALA A 162 15.85 -5.20 -3.47
C ALA A 162 16.81 -5.41 -4.67
N GLU A 163 18.11 -5.24 -4.47
CA GLU A 163 19.14 -5.49 -5.48
C GLU A 163 19.17 -6.95 -5.93
N ASP A 164 19.09 -7.92 -5.00
CA ASP A 164 19.05 -9.35 -5.34
C ASP A 164 17.79 -9.70 -6.15
N VAL A 165 16.65 -9.09 -5.82
CA VAL A 165 15.38 -9.25 -6.56
C VAL A 165 15.50 -8.67 -7.95
N MET A 166 16.04 -7.44 -8.11
CA MET A 166 16.22 -6.80 -9.41
C MET A 166 17.24 -7.54 -10.28
N ALA A 167 18.30 -8.08 -9.70
CA ALA A 167 19.29 -8.90 -10.42
C ALA A 167 18.69 -10.18 -11.04
N ARG A 168 17.49 -10.58 -10.57
CA ARG A 168 16.70 -11.72 -11.12
C ARG A 168 15.69 -11.31 -12.18
N GLY A 169 15.73 -10.06 -12.61
CA GLY A 169 14.87 -9.54 -13.68
C GLY A 169 13.51 -9.05 -13.22
N ILE A 170 13.28 -8.86 -11.92
CA ILE A 170 12.04 -8.26 -11.41
C ILE A 170 12.22 -6.75 -11.29
N GLU A 171 11.32 -5.99 -11.88
CA GLU A 171 11.36 -4.53 -11.93
C GLU A 171 10.48 -3.96 -10.81
N ILE A 172 11.10 -3.65 -9.67
CA ILE A 172 10.44 -3.08 -8.48
C ILE A 172 10.81 -1.61 -8.29
N ASP A 173 9.96 -0.86 -7.58
CA ASP A 173 10.33 0.45 -7.02
C ASP A 173 11.20 0.25 -5.78
N ALA A 174 12.53 0.16 -5.96
CA ALA A 174 13.50 -0.06 -4.88
C ALA A 174 13.44 1.02 -3.78
N PRO A 175 13.28 2.32 -4.06
CA PRO A 175 12.98 3.34 -3.06
C PRO A 175 11.83 2.98 -2.11
N VAL A 176 10.73 2.41 -2.59
CA VAL A 176 9.61 1.93 -1.75
C VAL A 176 10.08 0.84 -0.79
N THR A 177 10.81 -0.14 -1.31
CA THR A 177 11.31 -1.27 -0.51
C THR A 177 12.26 -0.81 0.60
N CYS A 178 13.10 0.19 0.33
CA CYS A 178 14.07 0.74 1.28
C CYS A 178 13.45 1.70 2.32
N ASP A 179 12.28 2.27 2.07
CA ASP A 179 11.64 3.26 2.95
C ASP A 179 10.83 2.59 4.05
N MET A 180 11.41 2.55 5.25
CA MET A 180 10.75 1.97 6.43
C MET A 180 9.54 2.78 6.92
N SER A 181 9.43 4.06 6.56
CA SER A 181 8.32 4.95 6.96
C SER A 181 7.26 5.13 5.85
N ARG A 182 7.35 4.29 4.81
CA ARG A 182 6.43 4.34 3.67
C ARG A 182 4.98 4.24 4.11
N LEU A 183 4.16 5.12 3.55
CA LEU A 183 2.71 4.95 3.55
C LEU A 183 2.30 4.22 2.28
N ILE A 184 1.56 3.13 2.43
CA ILE A 184 1.03 2.32 1.34
C ILE A 184 -0.50 2.43 1.32
N ARG A 185 -1.11 2.34 0.14
CA ARG A 185 -2.56 2.46 0.00
C ARG A 185 -3.29 1.39 0.80
N LEU A 186 -4.34 1.79 1.53
CA LEU A 186 -5.24 0.87 2.21
C LEU A 186 -6.07 0.12 1.15
N PRO A 187 -6.09 -1.23 1.16
CA PRO A 187 -6.93 -2.01 0.26
C PRO A 187 -8.43 -1.86 0.59
N GLY A 188 -9.26 -1.86 -0.46
CA GLY A 188 -10.72 -1.75 -0.37
C GLY A 188 -11.33 -0.68 -1.23
#